data_e9664513a125808196458a33e74c776e
#
_entry.id   e9664513a125808196458a33e74c776e
#
_cell.length_a   1.000
_cell.length_b   1.000
_cell.length_c   1.000
_cell.angle_alpha   90.00
_cell.angle_beta   90.00
_cell.angle_gamma   90.00
#
_symmetry.space_group_name_H-M   'P 1'
#
loop_
_entity.id
_entity.type
_entity.pdbx_description
1 polymer ?
#
loop_
_entity_poly.entity_id
_entity_poly.type
_entity_poly.pdbx_seq_one_letter_code
_entity_poly.pdbx_strand_id
1 'polypeptide(L)'
;GIRTTCFISPIFPGITDIPAIVEQAEDKCNLIWLENLNLRGSYKSVILEYINKRYPHLVPLYREIYQKGSRGYWEGLDAAIRQLAEKRGLPYLRNDDSMHRPFNEPPVIVNYFYHEQIKRSGMKRGALPNPPPPAAASSR
;
A
#
# COMPACT_ATOMS: atom_id res chain seq x y z
N GLY A 1 -16.01 -10.92 -18.35
CA GLY A 1 -15.97 -9.61 -17.71
C GLY A 1 -14.58 -9.00 -17.68
N ILE A 2 -14.52 -7.71 -17.39
CA ILE A 2 -13.25 -6.99 -17.25
C ILE A 2 -12.83 -7.02 -15.79
N ARG A 3 -11.60 -7.42 -15.53
CA ARG A 3 -11.02 -7.38 -14.19
C ARG A 3 -10.73 -5.92 -13.80
N THR A 4 -11.21 -5.52 -12.63
CA THR A 4 -11.08 -4.15 -12.14
C THR A 4 -10.29 -4.10 -10.83
N THR A 5 -9.53 -3.03 -10.65
CA THR A 5 -8.75 -2.77 -9.43
C THR A 5 -9.15 -1.43 -8.83
N CYS A 6 -9.48 -1.44 -7.56
CA CYS A 6 -9.55 -0.22 -6.75
C CYS A 6 -8.15 0.11 -6.23
N PHE A 7 -7.59 1.20 -6.71
CA PHE A 7 -6.23 1.62 -6.36
C PHE A 7 -6.28 2.73 -5.31
N ILE A 8 -5.89 2.41 -4.07
CA ILE A 8 -5.78 3.40 -2.99
C ILE A 8 -4.31 3.82 -2.88
N SER A 9 -3.96 4.82 -3.68
CA SER A 9 -2.58 5.30 -3.79
C SER A 9 -2.56 6.80 -4.10
N PRO A 10 -1.85 7.56 -3.29
CA PRO A 10 -1.23 7.17 -2.03
C PRO A 10 -2.18 7.23 -0.83
N ILE A 11 -1.90 6.42 0.19
CA ILE A 11 -2.54 6.55 1.49
C ILE A 11 -1.88 7.68 2.27
N PHE A 12 -2.66 8.70 2.61
CA PHE A 12 -2.23 9.79 3.47
C PHE A 12 -2.45 9.42 4.95
N PRO A 13 -1.39 9.34 5.76
CA PRO A 13 -1.52 9.02 7.18
C PRO A 13 -2.51 9.93 7.91
N GLY A 14 -3.45 9.33 8.63
CA GLY A 14 -4.46 10.05 9.41
C GLY A 14 -5.55 10.77 8.61
N ILE A 15 -5.52 10.67 7.26
CA ILE A 15 -6.48 11.35 6.38
C ILE A 15 -7.28 10.34 5.54
N THR A 16 -6.63 9.38 4.91
CA THR A 16 -7.30 8.39 4.06
C THR A 16 -8.09 7.40 4.91
N ASP A 17 -9.40 7.39 4.72
CA ASP A 17 -10.33 6.46 5.40
C ASP A 17 -10.43 5.15 4.61
N ILE A 18 -9.51 4.22 4.90
CA ILE A 18 -9.46 2.93 4.20
C ILE A 18 -10.70 2.08 4.45
N PRO A 19 -11.24 1.93 5.68
CA PRO A 19 -12.47 1.19 5.90
C PRO A 19 -13.64 1.67 5.05
N ALA A 20 -13.86 2.97 4.97
CA ALA A 20 -14.93 3.53 4.15
C ALA A 20 -14.73 3.25 2.65
N ILE A 21 -13.50 3.33 2.16
CA ILE A 21 -13.18 3.04 0.76
C ILE A 21 -13.37 1.55 0.45
N VAL A 22 -12.91 0.66 1.32
CA VAL A 22 -13.10 -0.79 1.17
C VAL A 22 -14.58 -1.14 1.12
N GLU A 23 -15.39 -0.58 2.01
CA GLU A 23 -16.82 -0.79 2.04
C GLU A 23 -17.51 -0.40 0.73
N GLN A 24 -17.06 0.67 0.10
CA GLN A 24 -17.61 1.14 -1.17
C GLN A 24 -17.10 0.36 -2.40
N ALA A 25 -15.97 -0.30 -2.28
CA ALA A 25 -15.27 -0.93 -3.40
C ALA A 25 -15.42 -2.46 -3.46
N GLU A 26 -15.66 -3.13 -2.32
CA GLU A 26 -15.55 -4.58 -2.19
C GLU A 26 -16.51 -5.39 -3.07
N ASP A 27 -17.64 -4.81 -3.44
CA ASP A 27 -18.63 -5.41 -4.36
C ASP A 27 -18.45 -5.00 -5.83
N LYS A 28 -17.49 -4.10 -6.12
CA LYS A 28 -17.33 -3.46 -7.43
C LYS A 28 -16.01 -3.74 -8.12
N CYS A 29 -15.07 -4.37 -7.43
CA CYS A 29 -13.76 -4.66 -7.98
C CYS A 29 -13.25 -6.06 -7.60
N ASN A 30 -12.23 -6.51 -8.30
CA ASN A 30 -11.59 -7.80 -8.06
C ASN A 30 -10.35 -7.69 -7.17
N LEU A 31 -9.81 -6.49 -7.05
CA LEU A 31 -8.59 -6.21 -6.34
C LEU A 31 -8.67 -4.83 -5.66
N ILE A 32 -8.28 -4.77 -4.40
CA ILE A 32 -8.06 -3.52 -3.69
C ILE A 32 -6.56 -3.42 -3.40
N TRP A 33 -5.92 -2.44 -4.02
CA TRP A 33 -4.48 -2.24 -3.93
C TRP A 33 -4.16 -1.06 -3.03
N LEU A 34 -3.30 -1.27 -2.04
CA LEU A 34 -2.95 -0.27 -1.04
C LEU A 34 -1.49 0.14 -1.17
N GLU A 35 -1.27 1.41 -1.46
CA GLU A 35 0.07 2.01 -1.42
C GLU A 35 0.13 3.18 -0.47
N ASN A 36 1.19 3.25 0.30
CA ASN A 36 1.39 4.35 1.21
C ASN A 36 2.00 5.58 0.51
N LEU A 37 1.78 6.75 1.10
CA LEU A 37 2.41 7.98 0.69
C LEU A 37 3.93 7.90 0.91
N ASN A 38 4.69 8.08 -0.17
CA ASN A 38 6.14 8.10 -0.14
C ASN A 38 6.67 9.50 -0.43
N LEU A 39 7.16 10.17 0.59
CA LEU A 39 7.69 11.53 0.43
C LEU A 39 9.17 11.51 0.05
N ARG A 40 9.42 11.64 -1.24
CA ARG A 40 10.77 11.74 -1.81
C ARG A 40 10.89 12.99 -2.68
N GLY A 41 12.12 13.47 -2.84
CA GLY A 41 12.42 14.57 -3.75
C GLY A 41 11.78 15.90 -3.35
N SER A 42 11.59 16.77 -4.35
CA SER A 42 11.19 18.15 -4.17
C SER A 42 9.75 18.35 -3.67
N TYR A 43 8.85 17.40 -3.92
CA TYR A 43 7.47 17.54 -3.48
C TYR A 43 7.26 17.25 -1.99
N LYS A 44 8.27 16.71 -1.30
CA LYS A 44 8.21 16.44 0.15
C LYS A 44 7.87 17.70 0.95
N SER A 45 8.55 18.80 0.66
CA SER A 45 8.31 20.08 1.32
C SER A 45 6.89 20.60 1.07
N VAL A 46 6.41 20.46 -0.15
CA VAL A 46 5.06 20.90 -0.54
C VAL A 46 3.99 20.15 0.24
N ILE A 47 4.13 18.82 0.33
CA ILE A 47 3.17 18.00 1.08
C ILE A 47 3.23 18.33 2.59
N LEU A 48 4.41 18.45 3.17
CA LEU A 48 4.54 18.79 4.59
C LEU A 48 3.99 20.19 4.90
N GLU A 49 4.16 21.15 4.00
CA GLU A 49 3.55 22.47 4.14
C GLU A 49 2.02 22.40 4.06
N TYR A 50 1.48 21.62 3.13
CA TYR A 50 0.04 21.39 3.03
C TYR A 50 -0.54 20.77 4.32
N ILE A 51 0.12 19.75 4.86
CA ILE A 51 -0.28 19.13 6.15
C ILE A 51 -0.23 20.16 7.27
N ASN A 52 0.82 20.96 7.34
CA ASN A 52 0.95 22.01 8.36
C ASN A 52 -0.19 23.03 8.30
N LYS A 53 -0.62 23.41 7.09
CA LYS A 53 -1.69 24.39 6.90
C LYS A 53 -3.08 23.82 7.14
N ARG A 54 -3.35 22.61 6.65
CA ARG A 54 -4.70 22.03 6.62
C ARG A 54 -4.98 21.06 7.76
N TYR A 55 -3.96 20.38 8.25
CA TYR A 55 -4.05 19.34 9.27
C TYR A 55 -2.96 19.51 10.34
N PRO A 56 -2.91 20.67 11.03
CA PRO A 56 -1.81 20.96 11.97
C PRO A 56 -1.69 19.92 13.08
N HIS A 57 -2.79 19.28 13.49
CA HIS A 57 -2.79 18.21 14.48
C HIS A 57 -2.08 16.92 13.99
N LEU A 58 -1.89 16.74 12.68
CA LEU A 58 -1.17 15.60 12.12
C LEU A 58 0.33 15.85 11.93
N VAL A 59 0.81 17.07 12.14
CA VAL A 59 2.23 17.41 11.97
C VAL A 59 3.15 16.50 12.79
N PRO A 60 2.87 16.18 14.08
CA PRO A 60 3.69 15.26 14.83
C PRO A 60 3.76 13.87 14.19
N LEU A 61 2.65 13.33 13.70
CA LEU A 61 2.58 12.03 13.01
C LEU A 61 3.45 12.02 11.75
N TYR A 62 3.35 13.06 10.91
CA TYR A 62 4.13 13.17 9.68
C TYR A 62 5.64 13.32 9.95
N ARG A 63 6.01 14.01 11.03
CA ARG A 63 7.41 14.07 11.48
C ARG A 63 7.93 12.71 11.90
N GLU A 64 7.16 11.95 12.68
CA GLU A 64 7.56 10.59 13.08
C GLU A 64 7.77 9.68 11.87
N ILE A 65 6.87 9.71 10.91
CA ILE A 65 6.94 8.84 9.74
C ILE A 65 8.07 9.27 8.78
N TYR A 66 8.09 10.56 8.40
CA TYR A 66 8.88 11.02 7.25
C TYR A 66 10.19 11.71 7.61
N GLN A 67 10.36 12.17 8.84
CA GLN A 67 11.62 12.74 9.31
C GLN A 67 12.41 11.75 10.14
N LYS A 68 11.76 11.04 11.08
CA LYS A 68 12.41 10.06 11.94
C LYS A 68 12.42 8.65 11.35
N GLY A 69 11.62 8.39 10.32
CA GLY A 69 11.55 7.08 9.68
C GLY A 69 10.82 6.02 10.52
N SER A 70 9.96 6.43 11.44
CA SER A 70 9.17 5.52 12.27
C SER A 70 8.24 4.66 11.41
N ARG A 71 8.12 3.38 11.77
CA ARG A 71 7.30 2.40 11.07
C ARG A 71 6.00 2.10 11.80
N GLY A 72 5.90 2.54 13.05
CA GLY A 72 4.81 2.19 13.93
C GLY A 72 3.43 2.48 13.35
N TYR A 73 3.28 3.62 12.63
CA TYR A 73 2.02 3.93 11.96
C TYR A 73 1.65 2.88 10.90
N TRP A 74 2.59 2.50 10.05
CA TRP A 74 2.32 1.54 8.97
C TRP A 74 2.11 0.12 9.47
N GLU A 75 2.82 -0.27 10.51
CA GLU A 75 2.62 -1.56 11.19
C GLU A 75 1.25 -1.62 11.86
N GLY A 76 0.84 -0.55 12.53
CA GLY A 76 -0.50 -0.43 13.11
C GLY A 76 -1.61 -0.44 12.06
N LEU A 77 -1.40 0.24 10.93
CA LEU A 77 -2.33 0.26 9.81
C LEU A 77 -2.44 -1.13 9.14
N ASP A 78 -1.32 -1.82 8.93
CA ASP A 78 -1.32 -3.19 8.43
C ASP A 78 -2.15 -4.14 9.32
N ALA A 79 -1.97 -4.04 10.62
CA ALA A 79 -2.75 -4.84 11.59
C ALA A 79 -4.24 -4.49 11.53
N ALA A 80 -4.59 -3.20 11.46
CA ALA A 80 -5.98 -2.76 11.37
C ALA A 80 -6.67 -3.21 10.08
N ILE A 81 -5.97 -3.16 8.95
CA ILE A 81 -6.50 -3.62 7.67
C ILE A 81 -6.66 -5.15 7.65
N ARG A 82 -5.75 -5.88 8.27
CA ARG A 82 -5.88 -7.33 8.44
C ARG A 82 -7.15 -7.70 9.20
N GLN A 83 -7.42 -7.02 10.31
CA GLN A 83 -8.64 -7.21 11.09
C GLN A 83 -9.90 -6.84 10.29
N LEU A 84 -9.85 -5.75 9.54
CA LEU A 84 -10.94 -5.34 8.64
C LEU A 84 -11.22 -6.42 7.59
N ALA A 85 -10.18 -6.94 6.95
CA ALA A 85 -10.30 -8.00 5.95
C ALA A 85 -10.91 -9.28 6.54
N GLU A 86 -10.45 -9.72 7.71
CA GLU A 86 -11.02 -10.85 8.43
C GLU A 86 -12.51 -10.65 8.72
N LYS A 87 -12.88 -9.49 9.27
CA LYS A 87 -14.26 -9.17 9.60
C LYS A 87 -15.18 -9.19 8.38
N ARG A 88 -14.68 -8.81 7.22
CA ARG A 88 -15.44 -8.75 5.96
C ARG A 88 -15.28 -10.02 5.11
N GLY A 89 -14.54 -11.00 5.56
CA GLY A 89 -14.29 -12.26 4.82
C GLY A 89 -13.47 -12.05 3.56
N LEU A 90 -12.63 -11.00 3.51
CA LEU A 90 -11.80 -10.69 2.35
C LEU A 90 -10.38 -11.25 2.55
N PRO A 91 -9.80 -11.92 1.54
CA PRO A 91 -8.39 -12.29 1.57
C PRO A 91 -7.50 -11.06 1.66
N TYR A 92 -6.46 -11.16 2.49
CA TYR A 92 -5.47 -10.12 2.68
C TYR A 92 -4.08 -10.66 2.37
N LEU A 93 -3.42 -10.10 1.36
CA LEU A 93 -2.13 -10.55 0.87
C LEU A 93 -1.09 -9.44 0.97
N ARG A 94 0.13 -9.86 1.21
CA ARG A 94 1.32 -9.04 0.98
C ARG A 94 1.92 -9.49 -0.34
N ASN A 95 2.13 -8.56 -1.28
CA ASN A 95 2.70 -8.84 -2.59
C ASN A 95 1.79 -9.51 -3.65
N ASP A 96 2.40 -9.69 -4.79
CA ASP A 96 1.89 -10.00 -6.13
C ASP A 96 1.13 -11.32 -6.36
N ASP A 97 0.93 -12.16 -5.36
CA ASP A 97 0.21 -13.45 -5.55
C ASP A 97 -1.25 -13.28 -6.00
N SER A 98 -1.75 -12.04 -5.94
CA SER A 98 -3.12 -11.70 -6.34
C SER A 98 -3.37 -11.74 -7.85
N MET A 99 -2.33 -11.67 -8.68
CA MET A 99 -2.46 -11.56 -10.13
C MET A 99 -2.99 -12.84 -10.80
N HIS A 100 -2.94 -13.97 -10.10
CA HIS A 100 -3.34 -15.27 -10.62
C HIS A 100 -4.67 -15.78 -10.09
N ARG A 101 -5.44 -14.95 -9.36
CA ARG A 101 -6.71 -15.37 -8.80
C ARG A 101 -7.84 -15.38 -9.84
N PRO A 102 -8.77 -16.36 -9.74
CA PRO A 102 -9.94 -16.42 -10.61
C PRO A 102 -10.83 -15.17 -10.48
N PHE A 103 -11.54 -14.81 -11.54
CA PHE A 103 -12.43 -13.65 -11.58
C PHE A 103 -13.61 -13.70 -10.63
N ASN A 104 -14.00 -14.86 -10.17
CA ASN A 104 -15.23 -15.09 -9.40
C ASN A 104 -15.00 -15.06 -7.90
N GLU A 105 -13.78 -14.87 -7.45
CA GLU A 105 -13.49 -14.79 -6.03
C GLU A 105 -13.79 -13.38 -5.48
N PRO A 106 -14.11 -13.28 -4.18
CA PRO A 106 -14.25 -11.97 -3.55
C PRO A 106 -12.98 -11.16 -3.75
N PRO A 107 -13.06 -9.83 -3.71
CA PRO A 107 -11.90 -8.98 -3.90
C PRO A 107 -10.81 -9.31 -2.90
N VAL A 108 -9.58 -9.23 -3.35
CA VAL A 108 -8.38 -9.41 -2.53
C VAL A 108 -7.86 -8.05 -2.14
N ILE A 109 -7.57 -7.85 -0.88
CA ILE A 109 -6.83 -6.67 -0.43
C ILE A 109 -5.34 -7.00 -0.48
N VAL A 110 -4.60 -6.21 -1.26
CA VAL A 110 -3.15 -6.33 -1.37
C VAL A 110 -2.49 -5.15 -0.69
N ASN A 111 -1.71 -5.44 0.34
CA ASN A 111 -0.87 -4.48 0.99
C ASN A 111 0.45 -4.34 0.24
N TYR A 112 0.61 -3.20 -0.43
CA TYR A 112 1.85 -2.78 -1.06
C TYR A 112 2.55 -1.65 -0.27
N PHE A 113 2.44 -1.71 1.09
CA PHE A 113 3.19 -0.78 1.93
C PHE A 113 4.66 -1.13 1.84
N TYR A 114 5.41 -0.26 1.19
CA TYR A 114 6.85 -0.24 1.22
C TYR A 114 7.61 -1.44 1.31
N HIS A 115 7.89 -1.79 0.21
CA HIS A 115 9.09 -2.47 -0.12
C HIS A 115 10.33 -1.85 0.46
N GLU A 116 10.45 -0.56 0.53
CA GLU A 116 11.70 0.08 0.86
C GLU A 116 11.85 0.49 2.31
N GLN A 117 10.78 0.89 2.97
CA GLN A 117 10.84 1.22 4.39
C GLN A 117 10.77 -0.01 5.27
N ILE A 118 10.07 -1.04 4.84
CA ILE A 118 10.05 -2.33 5.52
C ILE A 118 11.38 -3.08 5.32
N LYS A 119 12.03 -2.96 4.19
CA LYS A 119 13.35 -3.58 3.94
C LYS A 119 14.48 -3.06 4.80
N ARG A 120 14.37 -1.87 5.35
CA ARG A 120 15.47 -1.25 6.11
C ARG A 120 15.67 -1.79 7.52
N SER A 121 14.77 -2.61 8.04
CA SER A 121 14.86 -3.09 9.43
C SER A 121 15.44 -4.46 9.63
N GLY A 122 15.79 -5.18 8.60
CA GLY A 122 16.27 -6.55 8.80
C GLY A 122 17.06 -7.17 7.67
N MET A 123 17.12 -6.57 6.51
CA MET A 123 17.95 -7.05 5.42
C MET A 123 19.09 -6.08 5.15
N LYS A 124 20.33 -6.50 5.48
CA LYS A 124 21.51 -6.00 4.78
C LYS A 124 21.20 -6.02 3.28
N ARG A 125 21.61 -4.97 2.56
CA ARG A 125 21.58 -4.93 1.10
C ARG A 125 22.27 -6.17 0.55
N GLY A 126 21.53 -7.23 0.34
CA GLY A 126 21.93 -8.46 -0.28
C GLY A 126 20.87 -8.78 -1.31
N ALA A 127 21.24 -8.53 -2.56
CA ALA A 127 20.60 -9.06 -3.76
C ALA A 127 19.07 -9.05 -3.77
N LEU A 128 18.49 -8.01 -4.41
CA LEU A 128 17.26 -8.25 -5.16
C LEU A 128 17.53 -9.46 -6.06
N PRO A 129 16.64 -10.47 -6.08
CA PRO A 129 16.71 -11.44 -7.15
C PRO A 129 16.65 -10.65 -8.45
N ASN A 130 17.60 -10.86 -9.33
CA ASN A 130 17.55 -10.30 -10.67
C ASN A 130 16.17 -10.62 -11.27
N PRO A 131 15.54 -9.68 -11.95
CA PRO A 131 14.34 -10.00 -12.69
C PRO A 131 14.66 -11.19 -13.61
N PRO A 132 13.75 -12.14 -13.78
CA PRO A 132 13.96 -13.24 -14.70
C PRO A 132 14.34 -12.66 -16.06
N PRO A 133 15.26 -13.29 -16.79
CA PRO A 133 15.62 -12.84 -18.12
C PRO A 133 14.35 -12.72 -18.97
N PRO A 134 14.26 -11.72 -19.85
CA PRO A 134 13.13 -11.60 -20.75
C PRO A 134 12.96 -12.95 -21.45
N ALA A 135 11.73 -13.43 -21.49
CA ALA A 135 11.41 -14.66 -22.22
C ALA A 135 12.01 -14.57 -23.60
N ALA A 136 12.81 -15.57 -23.98
CA ALA A 136 13.44 -15.60 -25.29
C ALA A 136 12.33 -15.44 -26.32
N ALA A 137 12.42 -14.37 -27.15
CA ALA A 137 11.52 -14.19 -28.27
C ALA A 137 11.67 -15.44 -29.12
N SER A 138 10.61 -16.25 -29.22
CA SER A 138 10.60 -17.36 -30.16
C SER A 138 10.60 -16.74 -31.53
N SER A 139 11.74 -16.82 -32.21
CA SER A 139 11.85 -16.51 -33.63
C SER A 139 11.02 -17.52 -34.39
N ARG A 140 9.96 -17.06 -34.99
CA ARG A 140 9.39 -17.69 -36.21
C ARG A 140 9.62 -16.79 -37.38
#